data_c82dfb31b680dadc1b5bdfc3996e8d84
#
_entry.id   c82dfb31b680dadc1b5bdfc3996e8d84
#
_cell.length_a   1.000
_cell.length_b   1.000
_cell.length_c   1.000
_cell.angle_alpha   90.00
_cell.angle_beta   90.00
_cell.angle_gamma   90.00
#
_symmetry.space_group_name_H-M   'P 1'
#
loop_
_entity.id
_entity.type
_entity.pdbx_description
1 polymer ?
#
loop_
_entity_poly.entity_id
_entity_poly.type
_entity_poly.pdbx_seq_one_letter_code
_entity_poly.pdbx_strand_id
1 'polypeptide(L)'
;MSTTLKRRLDDVFHIGDGVGANRVGGTPAEDEACRLAVGWFEEAGLEVEVDGRGNVVGRLRGRSPELPEVWTGSHLDSVPEGGRFDGALGVVAGLATVEEIGQSERTLGVVVFRDEETGCHGSRWRVRNAALPGFYVELHIEQGPVLAEAGAPLGVVSSIAGIVRCSREFAGRADHAGTTPMDVRQDALAAAAEYVLEVRDRAGEIDGAVATVGQLALEPGAANVVPSAVLLTVDARAPDQERLDRLVAALGLEEAHYRIPPVAMSERVRQTLREEVELAGTPALELPSGAGHDAAPLGGAGVEAGMLFVRSLNGGASHSPQELSSDEDIALAVEVLTAAVRRLAQADCG
;
A
#
# COMPACT_ATOMS: atom_id res chain seq x y z
N MET A 1 1.03 13.18 -18.82
CA MET A 1 1.69 13.65 -17.57
C MET A 1 2.41 15.00 -17.81
N SER A 2 2.31 15.99 -16.89
CA SER A 2 2.96 17.30 -17.03
C SER A 2 4.48 17.21 -16.88
N THR A 3 5.21 18.17 -17.49
CA THR A 3 6.68 18.21 -17.39
C THR A 3 7.18 18.38 -15.94
N THR A 4 6.47 19.17 -15.13
CA THR A 4 6.82 19.40 -13.72
C THR A 4 6.65 18.13 -12.90
N LEU A 5 5.53 17.41 -13.08
CA LEU A 5 5.26 16.15 -12.39
C LEU A 5 6.32 15.09 -12.74
N LYS A 6 6.65 14.98 -14.03
CA LYS A 6 7.71 14.05 -14.48
C LYS A 6 9.08 14.39 -13.88
N ARG A 7 9.45 15.67 -13.86
CA ARG A 7 10.72 16.13 -13.25
C ARG A 7 10.77 15.79 -11.75
N ARG A 8 9.69 16.08 -10.99
CA ARG A 8 9.65 15.77 -9.55
C ARG A 8 9.77 14.27 -9.28
N LEU A 9 9.12 13.43 -10.10
CA LEU A 9 9.28 11.97 -10.01
C LEU A 9 10.71 11.53 -10.35
N ASP A 10 11.36 12.15 -11.35
CA ASP A 10 12.75 11.88 -11.70
C ASP A 10 13.69 12.29 -10.56
N ASP A 11 13.49 13.49 -9.98
CA ASP A 11 14.30 14.01 -8.87
C ASP A 11 14.26 13.03 -7.66
N VAL A 12 13.09 12.49 -7.30
CA VAL A 12 12.97 11.51 -6.21
C VAL A 12 13.56 10.16 -6.59
N PHE A 13 13.32 9.69 -7.81
CA PHE A 13 13.78 8.38 -8.25
C PHE A 13 15.29 8.22 -8.19
N HIS A 14 16.04 9.29 -8.47
CA HIS A 14 17.50 9.27 -8.48
C HIS A 14 18.15 9.50 -7.10
N ILE A 15 17.37 9.57 -6.03
CA ILE A 15 17.90 9.59 -4.66
C ILE A 15 18.28 8.15 -4.25
N GLY A 16 19.51 8.00 -3.74
CA GLY A 16 20.12 6.70 -3.41
C GLY A 16 20.88 6.09 -4.59
N ASP A 17 21.70 5.08 -4.27
CA ASP A 17 22.53 4.39 -5.26
C ASP A 17 21.83 3.11 -5.73
N GLY A 18 21.96 2.76 -7.02
CA GLY A 18 21.42 1.52 -7.58
C GLY A 18 20.71 1.72 -8.92
N VAL A 19 20.03 0.68 -9.40
CA VAL A 19 19.29 0.68 -10.67
C VAL A 19 17.85 1.15 -10.46
N GLY A 20 17.25 0.78 -9.32
CA GLY A 20 15.90 1.18 -8.91
C GLY A 20 15.90 2.28 -7.86
N ALA A 21 14.73 2.56 -7.31
CA ALA A 21 14.58 3.45 -6.17
C ALA A 21 15.21 2.83 -4.91
N ASN A 22 16.04 3.59 -4.19
CA ASN A 22 16.77 3.12 -3.02
C ASN A 22 16.68 4.11 -1.84
N ARG A 23 15.45 4.48 -1.48
CA ARG A 23 15.14 5.41 -0.38
C ARG A 23 14.57 4.67 0.83
N VAL A 24 15.24 3.59 1.24
CA VAL A 24 14.75 2.69 2.30
C VAL A 24 14.40 3.47 3.57
N GLY A 25 13.26 3.14 4.19
CA GLY A 25 12.75 3.79 5.38
C GLY A 25 13.78 3.87 6.51
N GLY A 26 13.89 5.03 7.17
CA GLY A 26 14.84 5.29 8.23
C GLY A 26 16.28 5.55 7.77
N THR A 27 16.55 5.65 6.47
CA THR A 27 17.89 5.92 5.94
C THR A 27 18.09 7.40 5.56
N PRO A 28 19.35 7.84 5.37
CA PRO A 28 19.64 9.19 4.88
C PRO A 28 19.04 9.51 3.51
N ALA A 29 18.79 8.51 2.67
CA ALA A 29 18.16 8.68 1.36
C ALA A 29 16.66 9.05 1.51
N GLU A 30 15.94 8.43 2.43
CA GLU A 30 14.58 8.86 2.77
C GLU A 30 14.57 10.29 3.34
N ASP A 31 15.53 10.63 4.23
CA ASP A 31 15.67 11.98 4.76
C ASP A 31 15.93 13.02 3.65
N GLU A 32 16.67 12.65 2.60
CA GLU A 32 16.90 13.50 1.44
C GLU A 32 15.63 13.72 0.63
N ALA A 33 14.85 12.66 0.37
CA ALA A 33 13.57 12.74 -0.31
C ALA A 33 12.58 13.64 0.45
N CYS A 34 12.50 13.50 1.78
CA CYS A 34 11.65 14.36 2.61
C CYS A 34 12.12 15.83 2.58
N ARG A 35 13.42 16.10 2.60
CA ARG A 35 13.95 17.49 2.45
C ARG A 35 13.62 18.08 1.08
N LEU A 36 13.66 17.27 0.03
CA LEU A 36 13.26 17.70 -1.30
C LEU A 36 11.78 18.08 -1.35
N ALA A 37 10.92 17.28 -0.72
CA ALA A 37 9.48 17.57 -0.60
C ALA A 37 9.22 18.86 0.20
N VAL A 38 9.95 19.11 1.30
CA VAL A 38 9.89 20.39 2.04
C VAL A 38 10.13 21.55 1.11
N GLY A 39 11.22 21.51 0.30
CA GLY A 39 11.52 22.56 -0.66
C GLY A 39 10.39 22.78 -1.68
N TRP A 40 9.82 21.73 -2.22
CA TRP A 40 8.69 21.84 -3.16
C TRP A 40 7.44 22.43 -2.52
N PHE A 41 7.14 22.08 -1.27
CA PHE A 41 6.00 22.60 -0.55
C PHE A 41 6.17 24.10 -0.24
N GLU A 42 7.36 24.52 0.17
CA GLU A 42 7.71 25.94 0.38
C GLU A 42 7.64 26.74 -0.93
N GLU A 43 8.18 26.22 -2.04
CA GLU A 43 8.11 26.84 -3.36
C GLU A 43 6.66 27.00 -3.85
N ALA A 44 5.77 26.05 -3.51
CA ALA A 44 4.34 26.13 -3.78
C ALA A 44 3.56 27.05 -2.81
N GLY A 45 4.24 27.65 -1.85
CA GLY A 45 3.66 28.59 -0.87
C GLY A 45 2.84 27.90 0.23
N LEU A 46 3.10 26.64 0.51
CA LEU A 46 2.47 25.91 1.59
C LEU A 46 3.15 26.21 2.93
N GLU A 47 2.38 26.23 4.01
CA GLU A 47 2.89 26.23 5.38
C GLU A 47 3.36 24.81 5.73
N VAL A 48 4.66 24.64 5.97
CA VAL A 48 5.27 23.31 6.16
C VAL A 48 5.44 22.98 7.65
N GLU A 49 4.94 21.84 8.06
CA GLU A 49 5.15 21.20 9.36
C GLU A 49 5.97 19.92 9.18
N VAL A 50 7.01 19.74 9.97
CA VAL A 50 7.70 18.45 10.13
C VAL A 50 7.41 17.94 11.55
N ASP A 51 6.72 16.82 11.66
CA ASP A 51 6.32 16.29 12.96
C ASP A 51 7.42 15.47 13.67
N GLY A 52 7.14 15.00 14.88
CA GLY A 52 8.12 14.28 15.72
C GLY A 52 8.60 12.93 15.16
N ARG A 53 7.94 12.37 14.13
CA ARG A 53 8.41 11.19 13.39
C ARG A 53 9.20 11.59 12.13
N GLY A 54 9.08 12.85 11.72
CA GLY A 54 9.65 13.36 10.49
C GLY A 54 8.69 13.29 9.29
N ASN A 55 7.39 13.03 9.51
CA ASN A 55 6.41 13.22 8.46
C ASN A 55 6.37 14.70 8.08
N VAL A 56 6.21 14.98 6.79
CA VAL A 56 6.14 16.35 6.26
C VAL A 56 4.71 16.64 5.85
N VAL A 57 4.13 17.73 6.35
CA VAL A 57 2.79 18.19 5.96
C VAL A 57 2.88 19.62 5.47
N GLY A 58 2.55 19.84 4.20
CA GLY A 58 2.40 21.19 3.62
C GLY A 58 0.92 21.56 3.59
N ARG A 59 0.55 22.74 4.11
CA ARG A 59 -0.83 23.21 4.15
C ARG A 59 -1.03 24.47 3.34
N LEU A 60 -2.09 24.49 2.54
CA LEU A 60 -2.63 25.70 1.92
C LEU A 60 -3.90 26.08 2.66
N ARG A 61 -3.84 27.17 3.44
CA ARG A 61 -4.93 27.59 4.31
C ARG A 61 -6.18 27.95 3.51
N GLY A 62 -7.30 27.32 3.85
CA GLY A 62 -8.63 27.60 3.31
C GLY A 62 -9.25 28.88 3.84
N ARG A 63 -10.38 29.29 3.25
CA ARG A 63 -11.16 30.44 3.70
C ARG A 63 -11.85 30.20 5.06
N SER A 64 -12.21 28.95 5.34
CA SER A 64 -12.86 28.47 6.56
C SER A 64 -11.97 27.44 7.27
N PRO A 65 -10.89 27.90 7.92
CA PRO A 65 -9.87 27.00 8.50
C PRO A 65 -10.37 26.22 9.72
N GLU A 66 -11.55 26.51 10.24
CA GLU A 66 -12.24 25.74 11.28
C GLU A 66 -12.91 24.47 10.75
N LEU A 67 -13.11 24.38 9.43
CA LEU A 67 -13.65 23.16 8.81
C LEU A 67 -12.57 22.06 8.77
N PRO A 68 -12.97 20.78 8.81
CA PRO A 68 -12.04 19.67 8.68
C PRO A 68 -11.20 19.76 7.40
N GLU A 69 -9.88 19.60 7.54
CA GLU A 69 -8.92 19.67 6.41
C GLU A 69 -9.12 18.51 5.42
N VAL A 70 -8.74 18.71 4.17
CA VAL A 70 -8.66 17.68 3.13
C VAL A 70 -7.19 17.48 2.78
N TRP A 71 -6.67 16.29 3.02
CA TRP A 71 -5.30 15.96 2.71
C TRP A 71 -5.21 14.96 1.55
N THR A 72 -4.11 15.05 0.83
CA THR A 72 -3.66 14.06 -0.15
C THR A 72 -2.16 13.84 0.02
N GLY A 73 -1.60 12.80 -0.58
CA GLY A 73 -0.20 12.46 -0.46
C GLY A 73 0.00 10.96 -0.33
N SER A 74 1.17 10.54 0.11
CA SER A 74 1.59 9.16 0.34
C SER A 74 2.96 9.16 1.03
N HIS A 75 3.89 8.26 0.64
CA HIS A 75 5.24 8.14 1.17
C HIS A 75 6.31 8.43 0.10
N LEU A 76 7.56 8.59 0.53
CA LEU A 76 8.72 8.74 -0.36
C LEU A 76 9.81 7.70 -0.10
N ASP A 77 9.70 6.88 0.96
CA ASP A 77 10.56 5.72 1.11
C ASP A 77 10.25 4.68 0.02
N SER A 78 11.12 3.71 -0.13
CA SER A 78 10.99 2.62 -1.07
C SER A 78 11.64 1.35 -0.54
N VAL A 79 11.26 0.19 -1.06
CA VAL A 79 12.07 -1.02 -0.92
C VAL A 79 13.41 -0.87 -1.65
N PRO A 80 14.45 -1.67 -1.32
CA PRO A 80 15.67 -1.73 -2.12
C PRO A 80 15.38 -2.09 -3.58
N GLU A 81 16.01 -1.38 -4.53
CA GLU A 81 15.79 -1.56 -5.97
C GLU A 81 14.31 -1.45 -6.37
N GLY A 82 13.56 -0.60 -5.67
CA GLY A 82 12.13 -0.38 -5.87
C GLY A 82 11.77 0.30 -7.18
N GLY A 83 10.47 0.53 -7.36
CA GLY A 83 9.90 1.18 -8.53
C GLY A 83 10.00 2.70 -8.50
N ARG A 84 9.55 3.31 -9.59
CA ARG A 84 9.60 4.76 -9.80
C ARG A 84 8.41 5.50 -9.18
N PHE A 85 7.24 4.84 -9.12
CA PHE A 85 5.97 5.48 -8.87
C PHE A 85 5.44 5.18 -7.47
N ASP A 86 5.87 4.06 -6.90
CA ASP A 86 5.44 3.59 -5.59
C ASP A 86 5.62 4.67 -4.53
N GLY A 87 4.52 5.07 -3.87
CA GLY A 87 4.43 6.18 -2.95
C GLY A 87 4.72 7.56 -3.56
N ALA A 88 5.83 7.70 -4.27
CA ALA A 88 6.29 8.96 -4.85
C ALA A 88 5.24 9.62 -5.78
N LEU A 89 4.48 8.82 -6.54
CA LEU A 89 3.41 9.32 -7.39
C LEU A 89 2.33 10.03 -6.57
N GLY A 90 1.91 9.46 -5.43
CA GLY A 90 0.88 10.04 -4.57
C GLY A 90 1.30 11.40 -3.99
N VAL A 91 2.55 11.54 -3.58
CA VAL A 91 3.09 12.81 -3.08
C VAL A 91 3.17 13.87 -4.17
N VAL A 92 3.76 13.52 -5.32
CA VAL A 92 3.96 14.48 -6.42
C VAL A 92 2.63 14.88 -7.06
N ALA A 93 1.71 13.94 -7.22
CA ALA A 93 0.35 14.19 -7.70
C ALA A 93 -0.46 15.03 -6.70
N GLY A 94 -0.33 14.72 -5.41
CA GLY A 94 -0.96 15.49 -4.34
C GLY A 94 -0.54 16.94 -4.34
N LEU A 95 0.75 17.21 -4.49
CA LEU A 95 1.25 18.57 -4.60
C LEU A 95 0.71 19.28 -5.85
N ALA A 96 0.75 18.62 -7.02
CA ALA A 96 0.20 19.18 -8.24
C ALA A 96 -1.31 19.48 -8.12
N THR A 97 -2.06 18.62 -7.43
CA THR A 97 -3.47 18.82 -7.11
C THR A 97 -3.69 20.09 -6.28
N VAL A 98 -2.91 20.27 -5.20
CA VAL A 98 -3.06 21.46 -4.33
C VAL A 98 -2.64 22.74 -5.06
N GLU A 99 -1.55 22.70 -5.85
CA GLU A 99 -1.12 23.82 -6.70
C GLU A 99 -2.21 24.24 -7.71
N GLU A 100 -2.90 23.27 -8.34
CA GLU A 100 -3.94 23.53 -9.34
C GLU A 100 -5.25 24.04 -8.71
N ILE A 101 -5.67 23.50 -7.57
CA ILE A 101 -6.88 23.93 -6.87
C ILE A 101 -6.70 25.35 -6.33
N GLY A 102 -5.54 25.64 -5.77
CA GLY A 102 -5.28 26.91 -5.10
C GLY A 102 -6.18 27.08 -3.88
N GLN A 103 -6.64 28.33 -3.65
CA GLN A 103 -7.45 28.65 -2.48
C GLN A 103 -8.85 27.99 -2.55
N SER A 104 -9.18 27.23 -1.53
CA SER A 104 -10.46 26.52 -1.35
C SER A 104 -11.20 26.95 -0.09
N GLU A 105 -12.34 26.35 0.20
CA GLU A 105 -13.08 26.62 1.44
C GLU A 105 -12.38 25.95 2.63
N ARG A 106 -12.11 24.64 2.54
CA ARG A 106 -11.34 23.91 3.54
C ARG A 106 -9.83 24.07 3.31
N THR A 107 -9.03 23.97 4.36
CA THR A 107 -7.57 23.86 4.25
C THR A 107 -7.21 22.58 3.48
N LEU A 108 -6.35 22.71 2.48
CA LEU A 108 -5.77 21.59 1.74
C LEU A 108 -4.42 21.22 2.33
N GLY A 109 -4.12 19.93 2.42
CA GLY A 109 -2.84 19.42 2.86
C GLY A 109 -2.22 18.46 1.86
N VAL A 110 -0.89 18.52 1.75
CA VAL A 110 -0.09 17.45 1.12
C VAL A 110 0.78 16.84 2.19
N VAL A 111 0.77 15.51 2.29
CA VAL A 111 1.54 14.80 3.30
C VAL A 111 2.55 13.84 2.67
N VAL A 112 3.74 13.76 3.30
CA VAL A 112 4.72 12.70 3.10
C VAL A 112 4.82 11.94 4.40
N PHE A 113 4.33 10.71 4.41
CA PHE A 113 4.53 9.82 5.55
C PHE A 113 5.89 9.14 5.46
N ARG A 114 6.48 8.85 6.62
CA ARG A 114 7.78 8.21 6.76
C ARG A 114 7.64 6.71 6.92
N ASP A 115 8.56 5.96 6.26
CA ASP A 115 8.78 4.54 6.56
C ASP A 115 7.47 3.74 6.43
N GLU A 116 6.81 3.88 5.27
CA GLU A 116 5.56 3.17 4.94
C GLU A 116 5.85 1.70 4.65
N GLU A 117 6.87 1.42 3.82
CA GLU A 117 7.21 0.11 3.29
C GLU A 117 7.51 -0.95 4.37
N THR A 118 7.90 -0.53 5.57
CA THR A 118 8.14 -1.44 6.68
C THR A 118 6.94 -1.59 7.62
N GLY A 119 5.85 -0.86 7.38
CA GLY A 119 4.59 -1.01 8.13
C GLY A 119 3.86 0.27 8.48
N CYS A 120 3.83 1.26 7.61
CA CYS A 120 3.12 2.54 7.75
C CYS A 120 3.49 3.26 9.06
N HIS A 121 4.78 3.30 9.40
CA HIS A 121 5.23 3.82 10.70
C HIS A 121 4.93 5.32 10.87
N GLY A 122 5.02 6.09 9.79
CA GLY A 122 4.73 7.51 9.80
C GLY A 122 3.27 7.83 10.06
N SER A 123 2.36 7.26 9.29
CA SER A 123 0.92 7.46 9.46
C SER A 123 0.40 6.90 10.78
N ARG A 124 0.89 5.74 11.24
CA ARG A 124 0.57 5.18 12.56
C ARG A 124 1.03 6.07 13.71
N TRP A 125 2.20 6.70 13.57
CA TRP A 125 2.67 7.67 14.56
C TRP A 125 1.78 8.92 14.57
N ARG A 126 1.44 9.44 13.37
CA ARG A 126 0.59 10.62 13.19
C ARG A 126 -0.76 10.42 13.86
N VAL A 127 -1.41 9.29 13.63
CA VAL A 127 -2.71 8.92 14.25
C VAL A 127 -2.68 8.98 15.78
N ARG A 128 -1.56 8.64 16.41
CA ARG A 128 -1.45 8.59 17.86
C ARG A 128 -1.04 9.90 18.50
N ASN A 129 -0.38 10.80 17.77
CA ASN A 129 0.40 11.89 18.38
C ASN A 129 0.07 13.28 17.84
N ALA A 130 -0.70 13.40 16.74
CA ALA A 130 -0.94 14.69 16.12
C ALA A 130 -2.37 14.81 15.56
N ALA A 131 -2.75 16.04 15.18
CA ALA A 131 -4.04 16.29 14.56
C ALA A 131 -4.16 15.60 13.20
N LEU A 132 -5.37 15.09 12.94
CA LEU A 132 -5.72 14.39 11.69
C LEU A 132 -6.62 15.28 10.83
N PRO A 133 -6.60 15.11 9.50
CA PRO A 133 -7.56 15.75 8.60
C PRO A 133 -8.95 15.12 8.77
N GLY A 134 -9.98 15.78 8.21
CA GLY A 134 -11.29 15.16 8.07
C GLY A 134 -11.35 14.18 6.91
N PHE A 135 -10.60 14.49 5.84
CA PHE A 135 -10.56 13.70 4.61
C PHE A 135 -9.11 13.41 4.20
N TYR A 136 -8.88 12.21 3.70
CA TYR A 136 -7.60 11.82 3.10
C TYR A 136 -7.83 11.04 1.79
N VAL A 137 -7.21 11.50 0.71
CA VAL A 137 -7.31 10.84 -0.60
C VAL A 137 -5.90 10.51 -1.07
N GLU A 138 -5.60 9.22 -1.18
CA GLU A 138 -4.30 8.73 -1.63
C GLU A 138 -4.38 8.27 -3.10
N LEU A 139 -3.51 8.82 -3.95
CA LEU A 139 -3.26 8.29 -5.27
C LEU A 139 -2.11 7.31 -5.19
N HIS A 140 -2.29 6.12 -5.73
CA HIS A 140 -1.25 5.09 -5.74
C HIS A 140 -1.28 4.28 -7.03
N ILE A 141 -0.21 3.60 -7.36
CA ILE A 141 -0.25 2.56 -8.39
C ILE A 141 -0.95 1.30 -7.84
N GLU A 142 -1.56 0.50 -8.71
CA GLU A 142 -2.29 -0.71 -8.29
C GLU A 142 -1.38 -1.79 -7.68
N GLN A 143 -0.13 -1.86 -8.13
CA GLN A 143 0.83 -2.92 -7.77
C GLN A 143 0.33 -4.34 -8.11
N GLY A 144 -0.56 -4.43 -9.08
CA GLY A 144 -1.21 -5.67 -9.51
C GLY A 144 -1.67 -5.61 -10.96
N PRO A 145 -2.16 -6.72 -11.53
CA PRO A 145 -2.53 -6.81 -12.94
C PRO A 145 -4.02 -6.55 -13.21
N VAL A 146 -4.88 -6.35 -12.20
CA VAL A 146 -6.34 -6.39 -12.34
C VAL A 146 -6.86 -5.29 -13.25
N LEU A 147 -6.37 -4.06 -13.10
CA LEU A 147 -6.76 -2.93 -13.95
C LEU A 147 -6.30 -3.14 -15.39
N ALA A 148 -5.10 -3.69 -15.58
CA ALA A 148 -4.58 -3.98 -16.92
C ALA A 148 -5.39 -5.09 -17.60
N GLU A 149 -5.74 -6.15 -16.90
CA GLU A 149 -6.59 -7.25 -17.40
C GLU A 149 -8.02 -6.77 -17.71
N ALA A 150 -8.55 -5.86 -16.89
CA ALA A 150 -9.87 -5.25 -17.12
C ALA A 150 -9.86 -4.16 -18.20
N GLY A 151 -8.69 -3.72 -18.68
CA GLY A 151 -8.56 -2.60 -19.62
C GLY A 151 -8.95 -1.25 -19.01
N ALA A 152 -8.98 -1.13 -17.68
CA ALA A 152 -9.34 0.07 -16.94
C ALA A 152 -8.08 0.89 -16.60
N PRO A 153 -8.02 2.20 -16.90
CA PRO A 153 -6.87 3.04 -16.54
C PRO A 153 -6.79 3.37 -15.06
N LEU A 154 -7.94 3.40 -14.38
CA LEU A 154 -8.09 3.78 -12.98
C LEU A 154 -8.96 2.78 -12.23
N GLY A 155 -8.77 2.72 -10.90
CA GLY A 155 -9.59 1.95 -9.99
C GLY A 155 -9.87 2.68 -8.69
N VAL A 156 -11.07 2.55 -8.15
CA VAL A 156 -11.44 3.09 -6.83
C VAL A 156 -11.24 1.99 -5.79
N VAL A 157 -10.43 2.27 -4.77
CA VAL A 157 -10.15 1.26 -3.73
C VAL A 157 -11.33 1.11 -2.79
N SER A 158 -11.86 -0.10 -2.67
CA SER A 158 -13.00 -0.41 -1.79
C SER A 158 -12.57 -0.61 -0.34
N SER A 159 -11.42 -1.26 -0.14
CA SER A 159 -10.83 -1.55 1.17
C SER A 159 -9.34 -1.84 1.06
N ILE A 160 -8.61 -1.70 2.16
CA ILE A 160 -7.25 -2.19 2.30
C ILE A 160 -7.31 -3.50 3.07
N ALA A 161 -6.70 -4.56 2.52
CA ALA A 161 -6.77 -5.90 3.04
C ALA A 161 -6.21 -6.00 4.47
N GLY A 162 -6.85 -6.81 5.28
CA GLY A 162 -6.27 -7.26 6.53
C GLY A 162 -5.20 -8.30 6.29
N ILE A 163 -4.22 -8.36 7.18
CA ILE A 163 -3.03 -9.22 7.07
C ILE A 163 -2.90 -10.06 8.33
N VAL A 164 -2.67 -11.35 8.16
CA VAL A 164 -2.32 -12.28 9.24
C VAL A 164 -1.06 -13.03 8.84
N ARG A 165 -0.02 -13.00 9.71
CA ARG A 165 1.19 -13.82 9.55
C ARG A 165 1.32 -14.79 10.70
N CYS A 166 1.56 -16.05 10.36
CA CYS A 166 1.72 -17.12 11.33
C CYS A 166 2.88 -18.03 10.89
N SER A 167 3.70 -18.41 11.87
CA SER A 167 4.71 -19.45 11.66
C SER A 167 4.14 -20.79 12.09
N ARG A 168 4.43 -21.85 11.33
CA ARG A 168 4.00 -23.21 11.62
C ARG A 168 5.19 -24.18 11.53
N GLU A 169 5.28 -25.04 12.53
CA GLU A 169 6.31 -26.06 12.62
C GLU A 169 5.71 -27.46 12.28
N PHE A 170 6.47 -28.23 11.51
CA PHE A 170 6.20 -29.62 11.21
C PHE A 170 7.32 -30.45 11.78
N ALA A 171 6.98 -31.40 12.64
CA ALA A 171 7.92 -32.31 13.25
C ALA A 171 7.97 -33.65 12.52
N GLY A 172 9.16 -34.19 12.39
CA GLY A 172 9.44 -35.51 11.83
C GLY A 172 10.56 -36.19 12.58
N ARG A 173 11.27 -37.10 11.90
CA ARG A 173 12.43 -37.83 12.47
C ARG A 173 13.54 -37.93 11.44
N ALA A 174 14.75 -37.48 11.80
CA ALA A 174 15.92 -37.64 10.98
C ALA A 174 16.31 -39.10 10.88
N ASP A 175 16.33 -39.61 9.66
CA ASP A 175 16.68 -40.99 9.35
C ASP A 175 17.49 -41.05 8.03
N HIS A 176 18.16 -42.16 7.78
CA HIS A 176 18.91 -42.34 6.54
C HIS A 176 17.97 -42.47 5.33
N ALA A 177 18.10 -41.57 4.36
CA ALA A 177 17.16 -41.46 3.22
C ALA A 177 17.10 -42.75 2.35
N GLY A 178 18.18 -43.53 2.26
CA GLY A 178 18.22 -44.73 1.44
C GLY A 178 17.82 -46.03 2.15
N THR A 179 17.88 -46.09 3.49
CA THR A 179 17.63 -47.32 4.26
C THR A 179 16.33 -47.29 5.05
N THR A 180 15.71 -46.14 5.23
CA THR A 180 14.42 -46.02 5.92
C THR A 180 13.28 -46.25 4.93
N PRO A 181 12.47 -47.32 5.05
CA PRO A 181 11.32 -47.55 4.18
C PRO A 181 10.31 -46.42 4.21
N MET A 182 9.57 -46.24 3.09
CA MET A 182 8.61 -45.11 2.95
C MET A 182 7.47 -45.15 3.97
N ASP A 183 7.00 -46.34 4.32
CA ASP A 183 5.86 -46.56 5.22
C ASP A 183 6.15 -46.30 6.71
N VAL A 184 7.43 -46.17 7.07
CA VAL A 184 7.85 -45.89 8.47
C VAL A 184 8.47 -44.52 8.65
N ARG A 185 8.57 -43.70 7.57
CA ARG A 185 9.13 -42.35 7.62
C ARG A 185 8.24 -41.41 8.37
N GLN A 186 8.85 -40.52 9.13
CA GLN A 186 8.24 -39.33 9.67
C GLN A 186 8.92 -38.10 9.01
N ASP A 187 8.47 -37.81 7.80
CA ASP A 187 9.09 -36.78 6.96
C ASP A 187 8.38 -35.43 7.15
N ALA A 188 9.05 -34.51 7.87
CA ALA A 188 8.51 -33.19 8.14
C ALA A 188 8.31 -32.37 6.86
N LEU A 189 9.16 -32.57 5.83
CA LEU A 189 9.03 -31.82 4.58
C LEU A 189 7.82 -32.29 3.75
N ALA A 190 7.55 -33.61 3.73
CA ALA A 190 6.37 -34.12 3.04
C ALA A 190 5.08 -33.54 3.66
N ALA A 191 4.97 -33.54 4.99
CA ALA A 191 3.85 -32.93 5.69
C ALA A 191 3.73 -31.42 5.46
N ALA A 192 4.86 -30.69 5.47
CA ALA A 192 4.88 -29.26 5.15
C ALA A 192 4.46 -28.97 3.70
N ALA A 193 4.89 -29.82 2.74
CA ALA A 193 4.51 -29.67 1.33
C ALA A 193 3.01 -29.86 1.11
N GLU A 194 2.37 -30.82 1.78
CA GLU A 194 0.92 -31.01 1.75
C GLU A 194 0.21 -29.74 2.27
N TYR A 195 0.68 -29.18 3.37
CA TYR A 195 0.12 -27.93 3.91
C TYR A 195 0.33 -26.73 3.00
N VAL A 196 1.48 -26.60 2.31
CA VAL A 196 1.70 -25.53 1.30
C VAL A 196 0.65 -25.61 0.19
N LEU A 197 0.30 -26.80 -0.27
CA LEU A 197 -0.76 -27.00 -1.26
C LEU A 197 -2.14 -26.66 -0.66
N GLU A 198 -2.40 -27.06 0.58
CA GLU A 198 -3.64 -26.69 1.29
C GLU A 198 -3.79 -25.18 1.42
N VAL A 199 -2.73 -24.44 1.78
CA VAL A 199 -2.74 -22.97 1.87
C VAL A 199 -3.19 -22.35 0.54
N ARG A 200 -2.62 -22.80 -0.57
CA ARG A 200 -3.02 -22.33 -1.91
C ARG A 200 -4.49 -22.62 -2.20
N ASP A 201 -4.91 -23.85 -1.97
CA ASP A 201 -6.24 -24.32 -2.37
C ASP A 201 -7.34 -23.67 -1.51
N ARG A 202 -7.13 -23.57 -0.19
CA ARG A 202 -8.07 -22.91 0.73
C ARG A 202 -8.20 -21.40 0.49
N ALA A 203 -7.10 -20.72 0.17
CA ALA A 203 -7.16 -19.30 -0.20
C ALA A 203 -8.01 -19.10 -1.47
N GLY A 204 -7.84 -19.98 -2.47
CA GLY A 204 -8.63 -19.95 -3.71
C GLY A 204 -10.13 -20.21 -3.56
N GLU A 205 -10.58 -20.79 -2.43
CA GLU A 205 -12.00 -21.02 -2.11
C GLU A 205 -12.70 -19.76 -1.53
N ILE A 206 -11.93 -18.71 -1.19
CA ILE A 206 -12.45 -17.49 -0.57
C ILE A 206 -12.21 -16.32 -1.53
N ASP A 207 -13.29 -15.78 -2.06
CA ASP A 207 -13.23 -14.67 -3.03
C ASP A 207 -12.45 -13.46 -2.51
N GLY A 208 -11.49 -12.98 -3.30
CA GLY A 208 -10.62 -11.86 -2.96
C GLY A 208 -9.59 -12.13 -1.85
N ALA A 209 -9.50 -13.36 -1.32
CA ALA A 209 -8.45 -13.73 -0.38
C ALA A 209 -7.20 -14.27 -1.09
N VAL A 210 -6.04 -14.05 -0.49
CA VAL A 210 -4.77 -14.62 -0.93
C VAL A 210 -3.99 -15.14 0.28
N ALA A 211 -3.23 -16.23 0.09
CA ALA A 211 -2.30 -16.71 1.09
C ALA A 211 -1.03 -17.26 0.44
N THR A 212 0.11 -17.00 1.06
CA THR A 212 1.41 -17.37 0.55
C THR A 212 2.29 -17.95 1.65
N VAL A 213 2.95 -19.08 1.38
CA VAL A 213 4.08 -19.55 2.19
C VAL A 213 5.34 -18.91 1.62
N GLY A 214 5.78 -17.82 2.24
CA GLY A 214 6.90 -17.01 1.74
C GLY A 214 8.27 -17.40 2.32
N GLN A 215 8.28 -18.14 3.43
CA GLN A 215 9.50 -18.59 4.09
C GLN A 215 9.40 -20.06 4.48
N LEU A 216 10.49 -20.80 4.31
CA LEU A 216 10.62 -22.19 4.72
C LEU A 216 12.07 -22.47 5.15
N ALA A 217 12.22 -22.97 6.37
CA ALA A 217 13.49 -23.47 6.91
C ALA A 217 13.39 -24.98 7.16
N LEU A 218 14.43 -25.71 6.81
CA LEU A 218 14.48 -27.18 6.79
C LEU A 218 15.65 -27.69 7.63
N GLU A 219 15.40 -28.65 8.52
CA GLU A 219 16.43 -29.35 9.29
C GLU A 219 16.42 -30.86 9.04
N PRO A 220 17.60 -31.49 8.90
CA PRO A 220 18.96 -30.92 8.89
C PRO A 220 19.40 -30.37 7.52
N GLY A 221 18.53 -30.33 6.49
CA GLY A 221 18.85 -29.81 5.17
C GLY A 221 19.89 -30.56 4.37
N ALA A 222 19.98 -31.88 4.59
CA ALA A 222 20.94 -32.77 3.92
C ALA A 222 20.24 -33.72 2.93
N ALA A 223 20.78 -33.85 1.74
CA ALA A 223 20.18 -34.63 0.64
C ALA A 223 19.95 -36.12 0.94
N ASN A 224 20.67 -36.68 1.89
CA ASN A 224 20.62 -38.12 2.26
C ASN A 224 20.02 -38.38 3.65
N VAL A 225 19.31 -37.40 4.22
CA VAL A 225 18.63 -37.47 5.53
C VAL A 225 17.17 -37.12 5.37
N VAL A 226 16.26 -37.93 5.94
CA VAL A 226 14.83 -37.59 6.05
C VAL A 226 14.67 -36.34 6.94
N PRO A 227 13.97 -35.30 6.53
CA PRO A 227 13.79 -34.08 7.33
C PRO A 227 13.13 -34.33 8.68
N SER A 228 13.71 -33.77 9.74
CA SER A 228 13.18 -33.89 11.11
C SER A 228 12.34 -32.67 11.53
N ALA A 229 12.55 -31.51 10.91
CA ALA A 229 11.74 -30.33 11.18
C ALA A 229 11.66 -29.44 9.95
N VAL A 230 10.51 -28.79 9.80
CA VAL A 230 10.28 -27.67 8.88
C VAL A 230 9.57 -26.57 9.62
N LEU A 231 10.11 -25.34 9.56
CA LEU A 231 9.45 -24.11 9.97
C LEU A 231 9.07 -23.32 8.74
N LEU A 232 7.81 -22.97 8.59
CA LEU A 232 7.34 -22.11 7.51
C LEU A 232 6.54 -20.91 8.06
N THR A 233 6.44 -19.84 7.25
CA THR A 233 5.62 -18.67 7.56
C THR A 233 4.58 -18.45 6.47
N VAL A 234 3.32 -18.35 6.87
CA VAL A 234 2.18 -18.02 6.03
C VAL A 234 1.88 -16.53 6.18
N ASP A 235 1.72 -15.82 5.05
CA ASP A 235 1.11 -14.49 4.94
C ASP A 235 -0.27 -14.68 4.31
N ALA A 236 -1.33 -14.35 5.05
CA ALA A 236 -2.73 -14.49 4.64
C ALA A 236 -3.39 -13.11 4.63
N ARG A 237 -4.11 -12.78 3.55
CA ARG A 237 -4.77 -11.48 3.37
C ARG A 237 -6.17 -11.64 2.86
N ALA A 238 -7.09 -10.76 3.30
CA ALA A 238 -8.44 -10.70 2.79
C ALA A 238 -9.00 -9.28 2.85
N PRO A 239 -9.95 -8.92 1.96
CA PRO A 239 -10.45 -7.56 1.81
C PRO A 239 -11.34 -7.09 2.96
N ASP A 240 -11.90 -7.99 3.75
CA ASP A 240 -12.74 -7.71 4.91
C ASP A 240 -12.55 -8.71 6.05
N GLN A 241 -13.12 -8.39 7.21
CA GLN A 241 -12.92 -9.16 8.43
C GLN A 241 -13.56 -10.56 8.35
N GLU A 242 -14.73 -10.70 7.72
CA GLU A 242 -15.40 -11.98 7.59
C GLU A 242 -14.58 -12.98 6.78
N ARG A 243 -14.08 -12.52 5.62
CA ARG A 243 -13.21 -13.34 4.76
C ARG A 243 -11.89 -13.67 5.43
N LEU A 244 -11.31 -12.69 6.14
CA LEU A 244 -10.06 -12.89 6.88
C LEU A 244 -10.22 -13.94 7.98
N ASP A 245 -11.29 -13.88 8.76
CA ASP A 245 -11.58 -14.85 9.83
C ASP A 245 -11.84 -16.25 9.26
N ARG A 246 -12.55 -16.36 8.14
CA ARG A 246 -12.72 -17.63 7.41
C ARG A 246 -11.39 -18.19 6.93
N LEU A 247 -10.51 -17.36 6.36
CA LEU A 247 -9.19 -17.79 5.90
C LEU A 247 -8.29 -18.24 7.06
N VAL A 248 -8.29 -17.49 8.16
CA VAL A 248 -7.57 -17.83 9.39
C VAL A 248 -8.03 -19.18 9.93
N ALA A 249 -9.34 -19.41 10.03
CA ALA A 249 -9.89 -20.67 10.50
C ALA A 249 -9.59 -21.83 9.53
N ALA A 250 -9.72 -21.61 8.23
CA ALA A 250 -9.43 -22.63 7.21
C ALA A 250 -7.98 -23.10 7.20
N LEU A 251 -7.04 -22.23 7.58
CA LEU A 251 -5.59 -22.48 7.58
C LEU A 251 -5.01 -22.77 8.98
N GLY A 252 -5.82 -22.68 10.05
CA GLY A 252 -5.36 -22.88 11.42
C GLY A 252 -4.34 -21.82 11.87
N LEU A 253 -4.63 -20.54 11.60
CA LEU A 253 -3.73 -19.41 11.88
C LEU A 253 -4.17 -18.58 13.12
N GLU A 254 -4.89 -19.17 14.05
CA GLU A 254 -5.43 -18.47 15.24
C GLU A 254 -4.32 -17.89 16.13
N GLU A 255 -3.17 -18.57 16.23
CA GLU A 255 -2.01 -18.18 17.01
C GLU A 255 -1.03 -17.27 16.26
N ALA A 256 -1.55 -16.44 15.36
CA ALA A 256 -0.73 -15.54 14.55
C ALA A 256 0.02 -14.52 15.40
N HIS A 257 1.31 -14.34 15.10
CA HIS A 257 2.17 -13.35 15.76
C HIS A 257 2.04 -11.94 15.18
N TYR A 258 1.38 -11.79 14.03
CA TYR A 258 1.15 -10.51 13.38
C TYR A 258 -0.26 -10.44 12.82
N ARG A 259 -1.01 -9.39 13.18
CA ARG A 259 -2.36 -9.13 12.71
C ARG A 259 -2.58 -7.66 12.44
N ILE A 260 -3.11 -7.35 11.26
CA ILE A 260 -3.65 -6.04 10.91
C ILE A 260 -5.08 -6.26 10.43
N PRO A 261 -6.08 -5.58 11.00
CA PRO A 261 -7.44 -5.68 10.51
C PRO A 261 -7.58 -5.02 9.12
N PRO A 262 -8.51 -5.49 8.28
CA PRO A 262 -8.85 -4.79 7.05
C PRO A 262 -9.53 -3.45 7.37
N VAL A 263 -9.37 -2.48 6.46
CA VAL A 263 -9.97 -1.14 6.61
C VAL A 263 -10.79 -0.84 5.36
N ALA A 264 -12.10 -0.69 5.52
CA ALA A 264 -12.97 -0.21 4.45
C ALA A 264 -12.70 1.28 4.17
N MET A 265 -12.62 1.66 2.91
CA MET A 265 -12.53 3.06 2.55
C MET A 265 -13.87 3.77 2.75
N SER A 266 -13.82 5.06 3.10
CA SER A 266 -15.02 5.89 3.33
C SER A 266 -15.95 5.86 2.12
N GLU A 267 -17.22 5.56 2.34
CA GLU A 267 -18.23 5.54 1.27
C GLU A 267 -18.34 6.89 0.58
N ARG A 268 -18.24 7.99 1.32
CA ARG A 268 -18.29 9.35 0.78
C ARG A 268 -17.14 9.59 -0.19
N VAL A 269 -15.91 9.24 0.20
CA VAL A 269 -14.73 9.44 -0.65
C VAL A 269 -14.76 8.50 -1.85
N ARG A 270 -15.14 7.23 -1.65
CA ARG A 270 -15.29 6.26 -2.74
C ARG A 270 -16.32 6.72 -3.76
N GLN A 271 -17.49 7.19 -3.31
CA GLN A 271 -18.52 7.71 -4.19
C GLN A 271 -18.03 8.93 -4.97
N THR A 272 -17.35 9.87 -4.29
CA THR A 272 -16.75 11.03 -4.96
C THR A 272 -15.77 10.60 -6.04
N LEU A 273 -14.84 9.70 -5.73
CA LEU A 273 -13.86 9.20 -6.70
C LEU A 273 -14.53 8.48 -7.87
N ARG A 274 -15.53 7.63 -7.62
CA ARG A 274 -16.27 6.91 -8.65
C ARG A 274 -16.95 7.88 -9.64
N GLU A 275 -17.66 8.86 -9.11
CA GLU A 275 -18.34 9.86 -9.93
C GLU A 275 -17.32 10.66 -10.78
N GLU A 276 -16.17 11.04 -10.23
CA GLU A 276 -15.14 11.77 -10.98
C GLU A 276 -14.45 10.89 -12.03
N VAL A 277 -14.23 9.59 -11.75
CA VAL A 277 -13.73 8.61 -12.74
C VAL A 277 -14.72 8.48 -13.91
N GLU A 278 -16.02 8.37 -13.62
CA GLU A 278 -17.06 8.28 -14.66
C GLU A 278 -17.19 9.58 -15.47
N LEU A 279 -17.07 10.75 -14.82
CA LEU A 279 -17.07 12.06 -15.49
C LEU A 279 -15.85 12.23 -16.40
N ALA A 280 -14.72 11.62 -16.06
CA ALA A 280 -13.51 11.58 -16.89
C ALA A 280 -13.64 10.60 -18.10
N GLY A 281 -14.80 9.95 -18.27
CA GLY A 281 -15.13 9.11 -19.43
C GLY A 281 -14.58 7.69 -19.37
N THR A 282 -14.22 7.19 -18.18
CA THR A 282 -13.75 5.82 -17.98
C THR A 282 -14.60 5.08 -16.95
N PRO A 283 -14.79 3.74 -17.08
CA PRO A 283 -15.53 2.97 -16.09
C PRO A 283 -14.84 3.02 -14.71
N ALA A 284 -15.63 3.25 -13.66
CA ALA A 284 -15.14 3.18 -12.30
C ALA A 284 -15.14 1.72 -11.82
N LEU A 285 -14.00 1.05 -11.95
CA LEU A 285 -13.80 -0.28 -11.37
C LEU A 285 -13.47 -0.14 -9.88
N GLU A 286 -14.22 -0.84 -9.02
CA GLU A 286 -13.90 -0.93 -7.61
C GLU A 286 -13.17 -2.24 -7.31
N LEU A 287 -12.06 -2.14 -6.54
CA LEU A 287 -11.26 -3.29 -6.14
C LEU A 287 -10.61 -3.07 -4.77
N PRO A 288 -10.33 -4.13 -3.99
CA PRO A 288 -9.57 -3.98 -2.76
C PRO A 288 -8.07 -3.80 -3.05
N SER A 289 -7.35 -3.13 -2.16
CA SER A 289 -5.88 -3.20 -2.13
C SER A 289 -5.43 -4.45 -1.37
N GLY A 290 -4.59 -5.26 -1.97
CA GLY A 290 -3.88 -6.35 -1.30
C GLY A 290 -2.64 -5.89 -0.54
N ALA A 291 -2.14 -4.68 -0.78
CA ALA A 291 -1.02 -4.06 -0.10
C ALA A 291 -1.47 -3.21 1.11
N GLY A 292 -0.54 -2.91 2.02
CA GLY A 292 -0.74 -1.90 3.05
C GLY A 292 -0.57 -0.50 2.45
N HIS A 293 -1.23 0.52 3.01
CA HIS A 293 -1.07 1.92 2.61
C HIS A 293 -1.31 2.83 3.79
N ASP A 294 -0.83 4.07 3.71
CA ASP A 294 -1.02 5.08 4.76
C ASP A 294 -2.49 5.46 4.98
N ALA A 295 -3.34 5.25 4.00
CA ALA A 295 -4.79 5.41 4.15
C ALA A 295 -5.41 4.45 5.18
N ALA A 296 -4.80 3.27 5.44
CA ALA A 296 -5.35 2.31 6.39
C ALA A 296 -5.27 2.80 7.85
N PRO A 297 -4.13 3.24 8.41
CA PRO A 297 -4.09 3.84 9.73
C PRO A 297 -5.00 5.04 9.91
N LEU A 298 -5.10 5.91 8.91
CA LEU A 298 -5.97 7.10 8.94
C LEU A 298 -7.45 6.70 8.94
N GLY A 299 -7.88 5.82 8.03
CA GLY A 299 -9.25 5.32 7.98
C GLY A 299 -9.64 4.56 9.25
N GLY A 300 -8.73 3.74 9.80
CA GLY A 300 -8.91 3.04 11.07
C GLY A 300 -9.03 3.98 12.29
N ALA A 301 -8.57 5.22 12.18
CA ALA A 301 -8.69 6.28 13.18
C ALA A 301 -9.91 7.20 12.99
N GLY A 302 -10.76 6.93 11.99
CA GLY A 302 -11.99 7.68 11.75
C GLY A 302 -11.85 8.82 10.75
N VAL A 303 -10.72 8.96 10.05
CA VAL A 303 -10.60 9.87 8.91
C VAL A 303 -11.43 9.31 7.75
N GLU A 304 -12.16 10.16 7.03
CA GLU A 304 -12.80 9.77 5.78
C GLU A 304 -11.73 9.56 4.70
N ALA A 305 -11.11 8.36 4.72
CA ALA A 305 -10.02 8.00 3.83
C ALA A 305 -10.52 7.25 2.59
N GLY A 306 -9.88 7.49 1.45
CA GLY A 306 -10.10 6.77 0.21
C GLY A 306 -8.86 6.75 -0.65
N MET A 307 -8.84 5.87 -1.65
CA MET A 307 -7.70 5.73 -2.56
C MET A 307 -8.15 5.59 -4.01
N LEU A 308 -7.34 6.14 -4.89
CA LEU A 308 -7.46 5.98 -6.34
C LEU A 308 -6.23 5.23 -6.86
N PHE A 309 -6.45 4.14 -7.57
CA PHE A 309 -5.38 3.39 -8.23
C PHE A 309 -5.18 3.83 -9.68
N VAL A 310 -3.89 3.92 -10.07
CA VAL A 310 -3.46 3.98 -11.47
C VAL A 310 -3.04 2.58 -11.91
N ARG A 311 -3.43 2.21 -13.11
CA ARG A 311 -3.08 0.93 -13.72
C ARG A 311 -1.58 0.69 -13.73
N SER A 312 -1.16 -0.44 -13.17
CA SER A 312 0.19 -0.97 -13.30
C SER A 312 0.29 -1.81 -14.58
N LEU A 313 1.34 -1.54 -15.36
CA LEU A 313 1.69 -2.29 -16.56
C LEU A 313 2.75 -3.36 -16.24
N ASN A 314 3.32 -4.02 -17.26
CA ASN A 314 4.33 -5.08 -17.08
C ASN A 314 3.86 -6.23 -16.17
N GLY A 315 2.57 -6.60 -16.28
CA GLY A 315 1.98 -7.66 -15.46
C GLY A 315 1.74 -7.26 -14.01
N GLY A 316 1.66 -5.97 -13.71
CA GLY A 316 1.48 -5.47 -12.35
C GLY A 316 2.78 -5.44 -11.54
N ALA A 317 3.94 -5.42 -12.21
CA ALA A 317 5.23 -5.37 -11.54
C ALA A 317 5.32 -4.15 -10.62
N SER A 318 5.65 -4.39 -9.36
CA SER A 318 5.96 -3.41 -8.33
C SER A 318 7.13 -3.88 -7.47
N HIS A 319 7.65 -3.02 -6.59
CA HIS A 319 8.84 -3.30 -5.78
C HIS A 319 10.05 -3.75 -6.64
N SER A 320 10.16 -3.18 -7.83
CA SER A 320 11.20 -3.52 -8.79
C SER A 320 11.42 -2.40 -9.81
N PRO A 321 12.59 -2.31 -10.45
CA PRO A 321 12.85 -1.33 -11.52
C PRO A 321 11.96 -1.51 -12.77
N GLN A 322 11.25 -2.64 -12.89
CA GLN A 322 10.31 -2.92 -13.99
C GLN A 322 8.93 -2.32 -13.79
N GLU A 323 8.67 -1.67 -12.66
CA GLU A 323 7.43 -0.96 -12.38
C GLU A 323 7.12 0.07 -13.48
N LEU A 324 5.87 0.08 -13.93
CA LEU A 324 5.46 0.93 -15.04
C LEU A 324 3.97 1.29 -14.94
N SER A 325 3.69 2.58 -15.08
CA SER A 325 2.36 3.13 -15.40
C SER A 325 2.51 4.10 -16.57
N SER A 326 1.49 4.21 -17.43
CA SER A 326 1.58 5.09 -18.60
C SER A 326 1.45 6.57 -18.22
N ASP A 327 2.11 7.44 -18.99
CA ASP A 327 1.98 8.90 -18.83
C ASP A 327 0.52 9.37 -18.97
N GLU A 328 -0.26 8.68 -19.80
CA GLU A 328 -1.68 8.95 -20.05
C GLU A 328 -2.53 8.58 -18.85
N ASP A 329 -2.35 7.39 -18.28
CA ASP A 329 -3.10 6.94 -17.11
C ASP A 329 -2.77 7.79 -15.88
N ILE A 330 -1.49 8.16 -15.69
CA ILE A 330 -1.07 9.06 -14.62
C ILE A 330 -1.69 10.45 -14.79
N ALA A 331 -1.74 10.98 -16.02
CA ALA A 331 -2.35 12.28 -16.27
C ALA A 331 -3.84 12.28 -15.92
N LEU A 332 -4.56 11.23 -16.34
CA LEU A 332 -5.97 11.02 -16.03
C LEU A 332 -6.20 10.88 -14.51
N ALA A 333 -5.32 10.14 -13.81
CA ALA A 333 -5.41 9.97 -12.37
C ALA A 333 -5.25 11.29 -11.61
N VAL A 334 -4.31 12.16 -12.03
CA VAL A 334 -4.12 13.48 -11.44
C VAL A 334 -5.33 14.39 -11.68
N GLU A 335 -5.94 14.34 -12.87
CA GLU A 335 -7.17 15.06 -13.18
C GLU A 335 -8.32 14.63 -12.25
N VAL A 336 -8.56 13.32 -12.12
CA VAL A 336 -9.59 12.76 -11.25
C VAL A 336 -9.32 13.07 -9.78
N LEU A 337 -8.07 12.91 -9.31
CA LEU A 337 -7.69 13.28 -7.94
C LEU A 337 -7.98 14.74 -7.66
N THR A 338 -7.60 15.63 -8.59
CA THR A 338 -7.82 17.07 -8.47
C THR A 338 -9.31 17.41 -8.39
N ALA A 339 -10.14 16.80 -9.22
CA ALA A 339 -11.58 16.98 -9.20
C ALA A 339 -12.21 16.50 -7.88
N ALA A 340 -11.81 15.30 -7.41
CA ALA A 340 -12.31 14.74 -6.16
C ALA A 340 -11.90 15.58 -4.94
N VAL A 341 -10.62 15.95 -4.83
CA VAL A 341 -10.13 16.82 -3.74
C VAL A 341 -10.78 18.19 -3.76
N ARG A 342 -10.95 18.79 -4.94
CA ARG A 342 -11.67 20.08 -5.11
C ARG A 342 -13.10 20.00 -4.61
N ARG A 343 -13.81 18.91 -4.89
CA ARG A 343 -15.18 18.67 -4.44
C ARG A 343 -15.28 18.50 -2.93
N LEU A 344 -14.38 17.69 -2.34
CA LEU A 344 -14.30 17.50 -0.89
C LEU A 344 -13.87 18.77 -0.14
N ALA A 345 -13.12 19.65 -0.79
CA ALA A 345 -12.67 20.93 -0.23
C ALA A 345 -13.72 22.03 -0.18
N GLN A 346 -14.89 21.83 -0.77
CA GLN A 346 -16.03 22.74 -0.64
C GLN A 346 -16.73 22.53 0.72
N ALA A 347 -17.38 23.59 1.23
CA ALA A 347 -18.28 23.42 2.37
C ALA A 347 -19.46 22.53 1.98
N ASP A 348 -19.90 21.69 2.89
CA ASP A 348 -21.12 20.92 2.67
C ASP A 348 -22.26 21.92 2.47
N CYS A 349 -22.93 21.86 1.32
CA CYS A 349 -24.18 22.58 1.13
C CYS A 349 -25.19 21.96 2.10
N GLY A 350 -25.50 22.67 3.20
CA GLY A 350 -26.47 22.27 4.22
C GLY A 350 -27.88 22.12 3.66
#